data_bca0f19bb2ad867ec267ad6c2cac0d6d
#
_entry.id   bca0f19bb2ad867ec267ad6c2cac0d6d
#
_cell.length_a   1.000
_cell.length_b   1.000
_cell.length_c   1.000
_cell.angle_alpha   90.00
_cell.angle_beta   90.00
_cell.angle_gamma   90.00
#
_symmetry.space_group_name_H-M   'P 1'
#
loop_
_entity.id
_entity.type
_entity.pdbx_description
1 polymer ?
#
loop_
_entity_poly.entity_id
_entity_poly.type
_entity_poly.pdbx_seq_one_letter_code
_entity_poly.pdbx_strand_id
1 'polypeptide(L)'
;MPARNIIFLSFALSLAEVIKAQAIFIGAHAQDYSGYPDCRPEFFKAFIKMAKVGIAAKHRIQILAPLLNKNKSQIISLGCKQGVPFGLTWSCYRAGKKPCGECDSCHYRAKGFKEAGLIDPLMNR
;
A
#
# COMPACT_ATOMS: atom_id res chain seq x y z
N MET A 1 1.86 8.87 -12.12
CA MET A 1 1.36 10.11 -11.48
C MET A 1 2.07 10.24 -10.13
N PRO A 2 2.88 11.25 -9.92
CA PRO A 2 3.55 11.50 -8.63
C PRO A 2 2.56 11.94 -7.54
N ALA A 3 2.99 11.88 -6.28
CA ALA A 3 2.22 12.34 -5.10
C ALA A 3 0.83 11.70 -4.91
N ARG A 4 0.63 10.45 -5.36
CA ARG A 4 -0.66 9.77 -5.27
C ARG A 4 -1.12 9.56 -3.82
N ASN A 5 -0.19 9.21 -2.93
CA ASN A 5 -0.53 8.97 -1.53
C ASN A 5 -0.95 10.27 -0.82
N ILE A 6 -0.40 11.41 -1.20
CA ILE A 6 -0.85 12.73 -0.71
C ILE A 6 -2.33 12.93 -1.09
N ILE A 7 -2.67 12.71 -2.37
CA ILE A 7 -4.04 12.89 -2.87
C ILE A 7 -4.99 11.93 -2.16
N PHE A 8 -4.66 10.62 -2.15
CA PHE A 8 -5.53 9.61 -1.55
C PHE A 8 -5.73 9.82 -0.05
N LEU A 9 -4.68 10.16 0.68
CA LEU A 9 -4.79 10.43 2.11
C LEU A 9 -5.59 11.70 2.40
N SER A 10 -5.49 12.74 1.56
CA SER A 10 -6.28 13.97 1.72
C SER A 10 -7.77 13.71 1.53
N PHE A 11 -8.16 12.96 0.49
CA PHE A 11 -9.55 12.53 0.29
C PHE A 11 -10.03 11.61 1.42
N ALA A 12 -9.21 10.63 1.81
CA ALA A 12 -9.54 9.71 2.89
C ALA A 12 -9.72 10.46 4.22
N LEU A 13 -8.90 11.47 4.50
CA LEU A 13 -8.99 12.29 5.71
C LEU A 13 -10.29 13.10 5.73
N SER A 14 -10.65 13.74 4.61
CA SER A 14 -11.92 14.45 4.46
C SER A 14 -13.12 13.54 4.68
N LEU A 15 -13.13 12.36 4.04
CA LEU A 15 -14.19 11.39 4.23
C LEU A 15 -14.24 10.88 5.68
N ALA A 16 -13.09 10.56 6.27
CA ALA A 16 -12.99 10.07 7.65
C ALA A 16 -13.58 11.06 8.66
N GLU A 17 -13.40 12.36 8.42
CA GLU A 17 -13.99 13.40 9.25
C GLU A 17 -15.52 13.41 9.14
N VAL A 18 -16.06 13.32 7.93
CA VAL A 18 -17.53 13.28 7.67
C VAL A 18 -18.19 12.06 8.30
N ILE A 19 -17.63 10.87 8.11
CA ILE A 19 -18.19 9.62 8.61
C ILE A 19 -17.77 9.29 10.05
N LYS A 20 -17.00 10.18 10.70
CA LYS A 20 -16.45 10.01 12.05
C LYS A 20 -15.62 8.73 12.20
N ALA A 21 -14.85 8.37 11.18
CA ALA A 21 -13.94 7.22 11.23
C ALA A 21 -12.81 7.45 12.24
N GLN A 22 -12.38 6.39 12.90
CA GLN A 22 -11.29 6.45 13.88
C GLN A 22 -9.91 6.21 13.27
N ALA A 23 -9.86 5.55 12.11
CA ALA A 23 -8.59 5.22 11.45
C ALA A 23 -8.71 5.19 9.91
N ILE A 24 -7.59 5.50 9.26
CA ILE A 24 -7.34 5.34 7.84
C ILE A 24 -6.19 4.36 7.69
N PHE A 25 -6.34 3.33 6.87
CA PHE A 25 -5.29 2.37 6.55
C PHE A 25 -4.76 2.62 5.15
N ILE A 26 -3.43 2.56 4.99
CA ILE A 26 -2.75 2.67 3.70
C ILE A 26 -1.73 1.53 3.52
N GLY A 27 -1.69 0.96 2.31
CA GLY A 27 -0.86 -0.20 1.97
C GLY A 27 0.57 0.13 1.52
N ALA A 28 1.13 1.27 1.92
CA ALA A 28 2.53 1.60 1.64
C ALA A 28 3.50 0.60 2.30
N HIS A 29 4.60 0.26 1.64
CA HIS A 29 5.59 -0.71 2.13
C HIS A 29 7.04 -0.33 1.79
N ALA A 30 8.02 -1.01 2.38
CA ALA A 30 9.44 -0.66 2.34
C ALA A 30 10.04 -0.53 0.93
N GLN A 31 9.60 -1.33 -0.03
CA GLN A 31 10.11 -1.27 -1.42
C GLN A 31 9.66 -0.02 -2.18
N ASP A 32 8.61 0.63 -1.73
CA ASP A 32 8.12 1.88 -2.32
C ASP A 32 9.05 3.07 -2.00
N TYR A 33 9.98 2.93 -1.03
CA TYR A 33 10.88 4.00 -0.60
C TYR A 33 11.81 4.49 -1.69
N SER A 34 12.29 3.59 -2.55
CA SER A 34 13.29 3.92 -3.56
C SER A 34 12.76 4.79 -4.69
N GLY A 35 11.44 4.76 -4.95
CA GLY A 35 10.83 5.46 -6.08
C GLY A 35 9.84 6.57 -5.71
N TYR A 36 9.21 6.47 -4.54
CA TYR A 36 8.10 7.35 -4.18
C TYR A 36 8.31 8.03 -2.82
N PRO A 37 8.63 9.34 -2.79
CA PRO A 37 8.83 10.08 -1.54
C PRO A 37 7.63 10.00 -0.58
N ASP A 38 6.41 9.94 -1.11
CA ASP A 38 5.15 9.83 -0.38
C ASP A 38 4.84 8.42 0.16
N CYS A 39 5.81 7.50 0.09
CA CYS A 39 5.79 6.19 0.77
C CYS A 39 6.78 6.11 1.95
N ARG A 40 7.52 7.17 2.23
CA ARG A 40 8.56 7.18 3.28
C ARG A 40 7.96 7.41 4.68
N PRO A 41 8.60 6.89 5.74
CA PRO A 41 8.14 7.13 7.11
C PRO A 41 8.03 8.61 7.48
N GLU A 42 8.96 9.45 6.98
CA GLU A 42 8.99 10.88 7.21
C GLU A 42 7.74 11.57 6.64
N PHE A 43 7.29 11.12 5.46
CA PHE A 43 6.06 11.60 4.84
C PHE A 43 4.85 11.33 5.76
N PHE A 44 4.71 10.10 6.25
CA PHE A 44 3.58 9.76 7.15
C PHE A 44 3.62 10.56 8.45
N LYS A 45 4.81 10.77 9.04
CA LYS A 45 4.97 11.62 10.24
C LYS A 45 4.52 13.06 9.97
N ALA A 46 4.93 13.64 8.83
CA ALA A 46 4.55 15.00 8.43
C ALA A 46 3.05 15.10 8.15
N PHE A 47 2.49 14.14 7.40
CA PHE A 47 1.07 14.11 7.08
C PHE A 47 0.19 13.99 8.33
N ILE A 48 0.54 13.11 9.27
CA ILE A 48 -0.15 12.97 10.57
C ILE A 48 -0.11 14.27 11.36
N LYS A 49 1.04 14.97 11.37
CA LYS A 49 1.19 16.26 12.04
C LYS A 49 0.29 17.32 11.42
N MET A 50 0.27 17.40 10.09
CA MET A 50 -0.59 18.32 9.33
C MET A 50 -2.07 18.00 9.58
N ALA A 51 -2.47 16.73 9.50
CA ALA A 51 -3.85 16.31 9.74
C ALA A 51 -4.38 16.73 11.12
N LYS A 52 -3.55 16.63 12.17
CA LYS A 52 -3.93 17.03 13.53
C LYS A 52 -4.33 18.50 13.69
N VAL A 53 -3.78 19.39 12.86
CA VAL A 53 -4.05 20.83 12.92
C VAL A 53 -4.98 21.30 11.81
N GLY A 54 -5.17 20.49 10.77
CA GLY A 54 -5.91 20.84 9.57
C GLY A 54 -7.36 20.37 9.55
N ILE A 55 -7.80 19.55 10.51
CA ILE A 55 -9.18 19.04 10.59
C ILE A 55 -9.92 19.61 11.79
N ALA A 56 -11.25 19.75 11.67
CA ALA A 56 -12.11 20.24 12.74
C ALA A 56 -12.57 19.13 13.71
N ALA A 57 -12.32 17.87 13.38
CA ALA A 57 -12.75 16.73 14.18
C ALA A 57 -12.17 16.79 15.60
N LYS A 58 -13.04 16.72 16.61
CA LYS A 58 -12.65 16.68 18.03
C LYS A 58 -12.02 15.34 18.43
N HIS A 59 -12.26 14.28 17.67
CA HIS A 59 -11.68 12.95 17.87
C HIS A 59 -10.42 12.77 17.01
N ARG A 60 -9.51 11.94 17.49
CA ARG A 60 -8.26 11.65 16.76
C ARG A 60 -8.52 10.65 15.65
N ILE A 61 -8.24 11.04 14.39
CA ILE A 61 -8.18 10.11 13.27
C ILE A 61 -6.75 9.56 13.17
N GLN A 62 -6.60 8.24 13.27
CA GLN A 62 -5.30 7.57 13.14
C GLN A 62 -5.00 7.28 11.67
N ILE A 63 -3.76 7.51 11.23
CA ILE A 63 -3.27 7.10 9.90
C ILE A 63 -2.28 5.97 10.11
N LEU A 64 -2.62 4.79 9.62
CA LEU A 64 -1.91 3.54 9.87
C LEU A 64 -1.38 2.96 8.56
N ALA A 65 -0.06 2.69 8.52
CA ALA A 65 0.61 2.03 7.41
C ALA A 65 1.24 0.70 7.91
N PRO A 66 0.44 -0.36 8.14
CA PRO A 66 0.89 -1.58 8.82
C PRO A 66 1.92 -2.39 8.03
N LEU A 67 2.04 -2.13 6.72
CA LEU A 67 2.99 -2.80 5.84
C LEU A 67 4.29 -1.99 5.64
N LEU A 68 4.40 -0.80 6.22
CA LEU A 68 5.46 0.18 5.94
C LEU A 68 6.87 -0.41 6.11
N ASN A 69 7.09 -1.21 7.15
CA ASN A 69 8.38 -1.83 7.47
C ASN A 69 8.51 -3.28 6.97
N LYS A 70 7.64 -3.70 6.05
CA LYS A 70 7.66 -5.06 5.48
C LYS A 70 8.16 -5.05 4.05
N ASN A 71 8.97 -6.05 3.72
CA ASN A 71 9.29 -6.33 2.32
C ASN A 71 8.17 -7.14 1.64
N LYS A 72 8.29 -7.33 0.32
CA LYS A 72 7.25 -7.99 -0.47
C LYS A 72 7.01 -9.44 -0.05
N SER A 73 8.05 -10.20 0.31
CA SER A 73 7.90 -11.60 0.74
C SER A 73 7.17 -11.71 2.09
N GLN A 74 7.46 -10.80 3.03
CA GLN A 74 6.76 -10.73 4.31
C GLN A 74 5.28 -10.37 4.15
N ILE A 75 4.96 -9.46 3.22
CA ILE A 75 3.57 -9.08 2.89
C ILE A 75 2.83 -10.28 2.29
N ILE A 76 3.45 -10.99 1.35
CA ILE A 76 2.88 -12.18 0.72
C ILE A 76 2.64 -13.28 1.76
N SER A 77 3.63 -13.56 2.61
CA SER A 77 3.51 -14.56 3.68
C SER A 77 2.38 -14.21 4.67
N LEU A 78 2.27 -12.93 5.04
CA LEU A 78 1.18 -12.44 5.90
C LEU A 78 -0.18 -12.61 5.21
N GLY A 79 -0.28 -12.19 3.95
CA GLY A 79 -1.51 -12.31 3.17
C GLY A 79 -1.95 -13.76 2.99
N CYS A 80 -1.00 -14.68 2.75
CA CYS A 80 -1.29 -16.10 2.65
C CYS A 80 -1.87 -16.65 3.97
N LYS A 81 -1.30 -16.28 5.11
CA LYS A 81 -1.83 -16.64 6.44
C LYS A 81 -3.24 -16.11 6.70
N GLN A 82 -3.58 -14.98 6.09
CA GLN A 82 -4.91 -14.35 6.20
C GLN A 82 -5.89 -14.78 5.11
N GLY A 83 -5.51 -15.71 4.23
CA GLY A 83 -6.36 -16.21 3.17
C GLY A 83 -6.58 -15.22 2.01
N VAL A 84 -5.66 -14.30 1.78
CA VAL A 84 -5.75 -13.36 0.65
C VAL A 84 -5.76 -14.12 -0.68
N PRO A 85 -6.78 -13.93 -1.54
CA PRO A 85 -6.88 -14.60 -2.83
C PRO A 85 -5.94 -13.95 -3.85
N PHE A 86 -4.65 -14.27 -3.78
CA PHE A 86 -3.62 -13.65 -4.62
C PHE A 86 -3.84 -13.79 -6.13
N GLY A 87 -4.58 -14.82 -6.57
CA GLY A 87 -4.99 -14.97 -7.97
C GLY A 87 -5.94 -13.87 -8.47
N LEU A 88 -6.58 -13.12 -7.57
CA LEU A 88 -7.44 -11.97 -7.88
C LEU A 88 -6.70 -10.63 -7.71
N THR A 89 -5.46 -10.63 -7.25
CA THR A 89 -4.68 -9.40 -7.04
C THR A 89 -3.89 -9.02 -8.29
N TRP A 90 -3.78 -7.73 -8.58
CA TRP A 90 -3.07 -7.22 -9.75
C TRP A 90 -1.98 -6.24 -9.35
N SER A 91 -0.78 -6.40 -9.91
CA SER A 91 0.36 -5.52 -9.66
C SER A 91 0.90 -4.83 -10.92
N CYS A 92 0.64 -5.37 -12.09
CA CYS A 92 1.19 -4.88 -13.35
C CYS A 92 0.69 -3.48 -13.70
N TYR A 93 1.61 -2.58 -14.11
CA TYR A 93 1.26 -1.23 -14.54
C TYR A 93 0.90 -1.13 -16.04
N ARG A 94 1.17 -2.16 -16.82
CA ARG A 94 0.76 -2.21 -18.23
C ARG A 94 -0.67 -2.73 -18.35
N ALA A 95 -1.45 -2.11 -19.22
CA ALA A 95 -2.78 -2.61 -19.56
C ALA A 95 -2.66 -3.93 -20.31
N GLY A 96 -3.46 -4.94 -19.93
CA GLY A 96 -3.49 -6.24 -20.59
C GLY A 96 -4.34 -7.25 -19.82
N LYS A 97 -4.62 -8.39 -20.48
CA LYS A 97 -5.36 -9.51 -19.84
C LYS A 97 -4.47 -10.35 -18.91
N LYS A 98 -3.14 -10.25 -19.09
CA LYS A 98 -2.14 -10.95 -18.25
C LYS A 98 -1.07 -9.96 -17.81
N PRO A 99 -0.40 -10.17 -16.67
CA PRO A 99 0.75 -9.37 -16.28
C PRO A 99 1.86 -9.45 -17.33
N CYS A 100 2.55 -8.33 -17.61
CA CYS A 100 3.57 -8.28 -18.63
C CYS A 100 4.86 -9.06 -18.29
N GLY A 101 5.11 -9.35 -17.00
CA GLY A 101 6.32 -10.01 -16.53
C GLY A 101 7.59 -9.14 -16.50
N GLU A 102 7.58 -7.96 -17.12
CA GLU A 102 8.78 -7.15 -17.39
C GLU A 102 8.85 -5.85 -16.57
N CYS A 103 7.72 -5.29 -16.15
CA CYS A 103 7.73 -4.05 -15.39
C CYS A 103 8.20 -4.29 -13.94
N ASP A 104 8.70 -3.24 -13.28
CA ASP A 104 9.21 -3.29 -11.91
C ASP A 104 8.22 -3.97 -10.95
N SER A 105 6.93 -3.65 -11.10
CA SER A 105 5.88 -4.24 -10.27
C SER A 105 5.73 -5.76 -10.45
N CYS A 106 5.85 -6.25 -11.69
CA CYS A 106 5.85 -7.68 -11.97
C CYS A 106 7.10 -8.34 -11.42
N HIS A 107 8.25 -7.69 -11.60
CA HIS A 107 9.53 -8.17 -11.09
C HIS A 107 9.52 -8.30 -9.56
N TYR A 108 9.09 -7.23 -8.85
CA TYR A 108 8.97 -7.26 -7.38
C TYR A 108 7.95 -8.29 -6.90
N ARG A 109 6.83 -8.49 -7.64
CA ARG A 109 5.85 -9.51 -7.30
C ARG A 109 6.47 -10.90 -7.41
N ALA A 110 7.10 -11.24 -8.54
CA ALA A 110 7.73 -12.54 -8.77
C ALA A 110 8.83 -12.82 -7.72
N LYS A 111 9.69 -11.83 -7.46
CA LYS A 111 10.72 -11.91 -6.42
C LYS A 111 10.10 -12.17 -5.05
N GLY A 112 9.04 -11.45 -4.69
CA GLY A 112 8.38 -11.59 -3.40
C GLY A 112 7.77 -12.98 -3.18
N PHE A 113 7.12 -13.56 -4.19
CA PHE A 113 6.61 -14.93 -4.12
C PHE A 113 7.74 -15.95 -4.00
N LYS A 114 8.79 -15.82 -4.81
CA LYS A 114 9.99 -16.69 -4.76
C LYS A 114 10.64 -16.67 -3.37
N GLU A 115 10.87 -15.48 -2.80
CA GLU A 115 11.48 -15.31 -1.48
C GLU A 115 10.57 -15.81 -0.34
N ALA A 116 9.25 -15.78 -0.54
CA ALA A 116 8.28 -16.36 0.40
C ALA A 116 8.17 -17.89 0.29
N GLY A 117 8.82 -18.53 -0.69
CA GLY A 117 8.70 -19.97 -0.96
C GLY A 117 7.31 -20.38 -1.47
N LEU A 118 6.58 -19.45 -2.11
CA LEU A 118 5.21 -19.64 -2.57
C LEU A 118 5.12 -19.49 -4.10
N ILE A 119 4.13 -20.15 -4.68
CA ILE A 119 3.81 -20.05 -6.10
C ILE A 119 2.81 -18.91 -6.30
N ASP A 120 3.07 -18.00 -7.27
CA ASP A 120 2.13 -16.95 -7.61
C ASP A 120 0.96 -17.52 -8.45
N PRO A 121 -0.28 -17.57 -7.90
CA PRO A 121 -1.40 -18.15 -8.62
C PRO A 121 -1.88 -17.31 -9.81
N LEU A 122 -1.44 -16.05 -9.93
CA LEU A 122 -1.77 -15.20 -11.07
C LEU A 122 -0.88 -15.48 -12.28
N MET A 123 0.38 -15.87 -12.05
CA MET A 123 1.36 -16.11 -13.12
C MET A 123 1.27 -17.52 -13.70
N ASN A 124 0.57 -18.44 -13.02
CA ASN A 124 0.38 -19.83 -13.45
C ASN A 124 -0.97 -20.10 -14.13
N ARG A 125 -1.65 -19.06 -14.60
CA ARG A 125 -2.91 -19.16 -15.36
C ARG A 125 -2.67 -19.11 -16.86
#